data_58ebb32249595cb2c9cc5c025b006f5a
#
_entry.id   58ebb32249595cb2c9cc5c025b006f5a
#
_cell.length_a   1.000
_cell.length_b   1.000
_cell.length_c   1.000
_cell.angle_alpha   90.00
_cell.angle_beta   90.00
_cell.angle_gamma   90.00
#
_symmetry.space_group_name_H-M   'P 1'
#
loop_
_entity.id
_entity.type
_entity.pdbx_description
1 polymer ?
#
loop_
_entity_poly.entity_id
_entity_poly.type
_entity_poly.pdbx_seq_one_letter_code
_entity_poly.pdbx_strand_id
1 'polypeptide(L)'
;MKIYYAAPLFNDMELKRNSEMKKWLESKGYQVYLPQDESGLSYEMMNENNKLEINRKIFEGDVECIKNSDLLIFDLNGRVPDEGGCVEVGMAYAWGIKAIGFKTDTRALDYTGDDNLMIGGCLNFKIAKNLEELEKMLKEI
;
A
#
# COMPACT_ATOMS: atom_id res chain seq x y z
N MET A 1 -7.86 -8.01 -12.35
CA MET A 1 -6.54 -7.70 -11.74
C MET A 1 -6.73 -7.58 -10.25
N LYS A 2 -5.86 -8.23 -9.48
CA LYS A 2 -5.80 -8.16 -8.02
C LYS A 2 -4.78 -7.12 -7.59
N ILE A 3 -5.19 -6.21 -6.73
CA ILE A 3 -4.36 -5.09 -6.26
C ILE A 3 -4.16 -5.22 -4.74
N TYR A 4 -2.91 -5.20 -4.31
CA TYR A 4 -2.55 -4.95 -2.92
C TYR A 4 -2.39 -3.44 -2.71
N TYR A 5 -3.15 -2.86 -1.80
CA TYR A 5 -3.08 -1.43 -1.50
C TYR A 5 -2.30 -1.21 -0.20
N ALA A 6 -1.01 -0.91 -0.33
CA ALA A 6 -0.11 -0.59 0.76
C ALA A 6 -0.33 0.87 1.20
N ALA A 7 -0.72 1.10 2.44
CA ALA A 7 -1.02 2.44 2.93
C ALA A 7 -0.92 2.50 4.46
N PRO A 8 -0.58 3.67 5.05
CA PRO A 8 -0.65 3.86 6.49
C PRO A 8 -2.10 3.67 7.00
N LEU A 9 -2.24 3.06 8.19
CA LEU A 9 -3.53 2.66 8.75
C LEU A 9 -3.62 2.92 10.27
N PHE A 10 -2.95 3.96 10.75
CA PHE A 10 -2.71 4.21 12.17
C PHE A 10 -3.66 5.25 12.79
N ASN A 11 -4.55 5.88 12.00
CA ASN A 11 -5.56 6.82 12.47
C ASN A 11 -6.81 6.80 11.60
N ASP A 12 -7.91 7.35 12.13
CA ASP A 12 -9.22 7.35 11.48
C ASP A 12 -9.22 7.98 10.08
N MET A 13 -8.40 8.99 9.85
CA MET A 13 -8.33 9.67 8.55
C MET A 13 -7.67 8.78 7.50
N GLU A 14 -6.63 8.05 7.87
CA GLU A 14 -5.97 7.07 7.00
C GLU A 14 -6.90 5.91 6.69
N LEU A 15 -7.51 5.30 7.71
CA LEU A 15 -8.48 4.21 7.55
C LEU A 15 -9.63 4.59 6.61
N LYS A 16 -10.18 5.80 6.78
CA LYS A 16 -11.25 6.31 5.93
C LYS A 16 -10.78 6.47 4.48
N ARG A 17 -9.64 7.14 4.27
CA ARG A 17 -9.07 7.36 2.94
C ARG A 17 -8.77 6.03 2.22
N ASN A 18 -8.22 5.06 2.93
CA ASN A 18 -7.95 3.73 2.38
C ASN A 18 -9.24 3.04 1.94
N SER A 19 -10.29 3.11 2.77
CA SER A 19 -11.59 2.55 2.43
C SER A 19 -12.24 3.25 1.23
N GLU A 20 -12.07 4.56 1.08
CA GLU A 20 -12.55 5.32 -0.09
C GLU A 20 -11.78 4.93 -1.35
N MET A 21 -10.45 4.76 -1.26
CA MET A 21 -9.63 4.31 -2.37
C MET A 21 -9.98 2.89 -2.80
N LYS A 22 -10.18 1.96 -1.85
CA LYS A 22 -10.65 0.61 -2.15
C LYS A 22 -11.96 0.65 -2.94
N LYS A 23 -12.97 1.37 -2.48
CA LYS A 23 -14.26 1.51 -3.17
C LYS A 23 -14.10 2.08 -4.59
N TRP A 24 -13.22 3.07 -4.75
CA TRP A 24 -12.93 3.65 -6.06
C TRP A 24 -12.30 2.63 -7.00
N LEU A 25 -11.28 1.89 -6.57
CA LEU A 25 -10.64 0.84 -7.36
C LEU A 25 -11.62 -0.29 -7.71
N GLU A 26 -12.43 -0.73 -6.74
CA GLU A 26 -13.45 -1.77 -6.95
C GLU A 26 -14.54 -1.32 -7.94
N SER A 27 -14.91 -0.03 -7.94
CA SER A 27 -15.84 0.54 -8.93
C SER A 27 -15.30 0.50 -10.35
N LYS A 28 -13.96 0.37 -10.52
CA LYS A 28 -13.28 0.18 -11.82
C LYS A 28 -13.10 -1.29 -12.20
N GLY A 29 -13.60 -2.22 -11.38
CA GLY A 29 -13.57 -3.66 -11.65
C GLY A 29 -12.30 -4.37 -11.15
N TYR A 30 -11.52 -3.75 -10.29
CA TYR A 30 -10.36 -4.38 -9.64
C TYR A 30 -10.78 -5.11 -8.37
N GLN A 31 -10.08 -6.18 -8.03
CA GLN A 31 -10.18 -6.83 -6.72
C GLN A 31 -9.09 -6.22 -5.82
N VAL A 32 -9.46 -5.66 -4.66
CA VAL A 32 -8.52 -4.94 -3.80
C VAL A 32 -8.37 -5.64 -2.46
N TYR A 33 -7.15 -5.99 -2.13
CA TYR A 33 -6.75 -6.35 -0.78
C TYR A 33 -6.29 -5.10 -0.03
N LEU A 34 -6.86 -4.90 1.15
CA LEU A 34 -6.56 -3.77 2.02
C LEU A 34 -6.23 -4.32 3.42
N PRO A 35 -4.99 -4.21 3.91
CA PRO A 35 -4.54 -4.81 5.17
C PRO A 35 -5.43 -4.50 6.37
N GLN A 36 -5.96 -3.29 6.47
CA GLN A 36 -6.83 -2.88 7.58
C GLN A 36 -8.12 -3.69 7.70
N ASP A 37 -8.61 -4.28 6.60
CA ASP A 37 -9.87 -5.06 6.61
C ASP A 37 -9.68 -6.41 7.31
N GLU A 38 -8.46 -6.96 7.25
CA GLU A 38 -8.10 -8.25 7.80
C GLU A 38 -7.47 -8.15 9.19
N SER A 39 -6.65 -7.12 9.42
CA SER A 39 -5.90 -6.96 10.66
C SER A 39 -6.73 -6.40 11.82
N GLY A 40 -7.78 -5.62 11.55
CA GLY A 40 -8.57 -4.93 12.58
C GLY A 40 -9.12 -5.88 13.65
N LEU A 41 -9.80 -6.94 13.27
CA LEU A 41 -10.33 -7.95 14.19
C LEU A 41 -9.22 -8.69 14.95
N SER A 42 -8.07 -8.91 14.33
CA SER A 42 -6.95 -9.59 14.95
C SER A 42 -6.30 -8.74 16.05
N TYR A 43 -6.21 -7.42 15.86
CA TYR A 43 -5.71 -6.50 16.87
C TYR A 43 -6.64 -6.39 18.10
N GLU A 44 -7.96 -6.42 17.91
CA GLU A 44 -8.92 -6.41 19.01
C GLU A 44 -8.82 -7.64 19.92
N MET A 45 -8.38 -8.77 19.37
CA MET A 45 -8.18 -10.02 20.11
C MET A 45 -6.78 -10.17 20.73
N MET A 46 -5.88 -9.23 20.45
CA MET A 46 -4.48 -9.30 20.89
C MET A 46 -4.33 -9.03 22.39
N ASN A 47 -3.53 -9.84 23.05
CA ASN A 47 -3.09 -9.65 24.44
C ASN A 47 -1.62 -10.09 24.59
N GLU A 48 -1.03 -9.88 25.76
CA GLU A 48 0.39 -10.20 25.99
C GLU A 48 0.77 -11.66 25.71
N ASN A 49 -0.17 -12.60 25.89
CA ASN A 49 0.10 -14.03 25.74
C ASN A 49 0.06 -14.50 24.27
N ASN A 50 -0.70 -13.80 23.39
CA ASN A 50 -0.90 -14.20 22.01
C ASN A 50 -0.33 -13.21 20.99
N LYS A 51 0.24 -12.09 21.45
CA LYS A 51 0.74 -11.00 20.57
C LYS A 51 1.69 -11.48 19.48
N LEU A 52 2.67 -12.31 19.82
CA LEU A 52 3.65 -12.79 18.85
C LEU A 52 3.01 -13.69 17.79
N GLU A 53 2.06 -14.54 18.18
CA GLU A 53 1.34 -15.41 17.26
C GLU A 53 0.46 -14.59 16.31
N ILE A 54 -0.28 -13.61 16.83
CA ILE A 54 -1.14 -12.73 16.02
C ILE A 54 -0.30 -11.91 15.07
N ASN A 55 0.79 -11.26 15.52
CA ASN A 55 1.68 -10.51 14.66
C ASN A 55 2.25 -11.37 13.52
N ARG A 56 2.64 -12.62 13.81
CA ARG A 56 3.13 -13.53 12.79
C ARG A 56 2.05 -13.86 11.76
N LYS A 57 0.82 -14.14 12.19
CA LYS A 57 -0.31 -14.42 11.29
C LYS A 57 -0.63 -13.24 10.37
N ILE A 58 -0.65 -12.01 10.93
CA ILE A 58 -0.87 -10.80 10.14
C ILE A 58 0.24 -10.66 9.09
N PHE A 59 1.50 -10.72 9.51
CA PHE A 59 2.66 -10.62 8.62
C PHE A 59 2.62 -11.68 7.49
N GLU A 60 2.38 -12.95 7.84
CA GLU A 60 2.30 -14.04 6.86
C GLU A 60 1.12 -13.84 5.90
N GLY A 61 -0.02 -13.33 6.40
CA GLY A 61 -1.19 -13.00 5.59
C GLY A 61 -0.90 -11.89 4.57
N ASP A 62 -0.29 -10.80 5.01
CA ASP A 62 0.08 -9.68 4.13
C ASP A 62 1.09 -10.13 3.06
N VAL A 63 2.12 -10.88 3.48
CA VAL A 63 3.12 -11.47 2.55
C VAL A 63 2.46 -12.35 1.49
N GLU A 64 1.53 -13.20 1.89
CA GLU A 64 0.80 -14.07 0.96
C GLU A 64 -0.11 -13.26 0.02
N CYS A 65 -0.77 -12.24 0.53
CA CYS A 65 -1.60 -11.35 -0.30
C CYS A 65 -0.78 -10.55 -1.31
N ILE A 66 0.40 -10.05 -0.94
CA ILE A 66 1.30 -9.40 -1.88
C ILE A 66 1.69 -10.40 -2.99
N LYS A 67 2.15 -11.62 -2.64
CA LYS A 67 2.55 -12.65 -3.62
C LYS A 67 1.46 -13.02 -4.61
N ASN A 68 0.19 -12.99 -4.16
CA ASN A 68 -0.97 -13.35 -4.97
C ASN A 68 -1.59 -12.15 -5.70
N SER A 69 -0.97 -10.97 -5.63
CA SER A 69 -1.42 -9.76 -6.30
C SER A 69 -0.73 -9.58 -7.65
N ASP A 70 -1.45 -8.98 -8.60
CA ASP A 70 -0.92 -8.63 -9.92
C ASP A 70 -0.19 -7.27 -9.89
N LEU A 71 -0.56 -6.43 -8.92
CA LEU A 71 -0.07 -5.07 -8.75
C LEU A 71 -0.07 -4.68 -7.26
N LEU A 72 0.95 -3.95 -6.84
CA LEU A 72 0.95 -3.21 -5.58
C LEU A 72 0.79 -1.71 -5.87
N ILE A 73 -0.13 -1.04 -5.17
CA ILE A 73 -0.22 0.42 -5.14
C ILE A 73 0.25 0.87 -3.77
N PHE A 74 1.26 1.75 -3.73
CA PHE A 74 1.77 2.31 -2.49
C PHE A 74 1.29 3.75 -2.29
N ASP A 75 0.49 3.99 -1.26
CA ASP A 75 0.09 5.33 -0.83
C ASP A 75 1.25 6.03 -0.11
N LEU A 76 1.89 6.96 -0.79
CA LEU A 76 3.04 7.73 -0.32
C LEU A 76 2.63 9.03 0.39
N ASN A 77 1.32 9.24 0.64
CA ASN A 77 0.86 10.42 1.34
C ASN A 77 1.28 10.40 2.82
N GLY A 78 1.57 11.57 3.33
CA GLY A 78 2.05 11.75 4.69
C GLY A 78 3.38 12.50 4.74
N ARG A 79 3.86 12.75 5.94
CA ARG A 79 5.13 13.47 6.14
C ARG A 79 6.33 12.65 5.65
N VAL A 80 6.28 11.36 5.88
CA VAL A 80 7.24 10.37 5.38
C VAL A 80 6.44 9.18 4.85
N PRO A 81 6.95 8.44 3.87
CA PRO A 81 6.34 7.18 3.47
C PRO A 81 6.22 6.22 4.65
N ASP A 82 5.13 5.46 4.68
CA ASP A 82 4.92 4.43 5.70
C ASP A 82 6.02 3.37 5.65
N GLU A 83 6.63 3.06 6.79
CA GLU A 83 7.72 2.10 6.87
C GLU A 83 7.32 0.68 6.53
N GLY A 84 6.08 0.26 6.89
CA GLY A 84 5.52 -1.02 6.50
C GLY A 84 5.34 -1.12 5.00
N GLY A 85 4.73 -0.09 4.41
CA GLY A 85 4.59 0.03 2.96
C GLY A 85 5.93 0.04 2.22
N CYS A 86 6.98 0.62 2.80
CA CYS A 86 8.33 0.55 2.23
C CYS A 86 8.87 -0.88 2.17
N VAL A 87 8.62 -1.70 3.19
CA VAL A 87 8.99 -3.13 3.20
C VAL A 87 8.17 -3.89 2.16
N GLU A 88 6.87 -3.66 2.10
CA GLU A 88 5.94 -4.31 1.17
C GLU A 88 6.30 -4.05 -0.30
N VAL A 89 6.59 -2.79 -0.66
CA VAL A 89 7.01 -2.44 -2.02
C VAL A 89 8.36 -3.05 -2.37
N GLY A 90 9.28 -3.15 -1.41
CA GLY A 90 10.56 -3.83 -1.57
C GLY A 90 10.37 -5.33 -1.82
N MET A 91 9.47 -6.00 -1.10
CA MET A 91 9.10 -7.40 -1.34
C MET A 91 8.46 -7.59 -2.71
N ALA A 92 7.51 -6.71 -3.10
CA ALA A 92 6.89 -6.75 -4.42
C ALA A 92 7.94 -6.66 -5.53
N TYR A 93 8.87 -5.72 -5.43
CA TYR A 93 9.98 -5.56 -6.38
C TYR A 93 10.85 -6.83 -6.46
N ALA A 94 11.23 -7.39 -5.31
CA ALA A 94 12.07 -8.60 -5.26
C ALA A 94 11.40 -9.84 -5.88
N TRP A 95 10.07 -9.90 -5.87
CA TRP A 95 9.29 -11.00 -6.46
C TRP A 95 8.80 -10.70 -7.88
N GLY A 96 9.20 -9.58 -8.47
CA GLY A 96 8.82 -9.21 -9.85
C GLY A 96 7.35 -8.77 -9.98
N ILE A 97 6.70 -8.41 -8.87
CA ILE A 97 5.34 -7.88 -8.84
C ILE A 97 5.42 -6.40 -9.22
N LYS A 98 4.58 -5.96 -10.15
CA LYS A 98 4.53 -4.55 -10.54
C LYS A 98 4.08 -3.70 -9.37
N ALA A 99 4.68 -2.52 -9.24
CA ALA A 99 4.27 -1.54 -8.23
C ALA A 99 4.21 -0.14 -8.81
N ILE A 100 3.24 0.66 -8.35
CA ILE A 100 3.08 2.09 -8.64
C ILE A 100 2.82 2.84 -7.34
N GLY A 101 3.26 4.11 -7.29
CA GLY A 101 2.98 5.00 -6.18
C GLY A 101 1.73 5.85 -6.40
N PHE A 102 1.11 6.25 -5.31
CA PHE A 102 0.06 7.27 -5.30
C PHE A 102 0.40 8.34 -4.27
N LYS A 103 0.57 9.59 -4.71
CA LYS A 103 0.95 10.71 -3.84
C LYS A 103 0.29 12.01 -4.27
N THR A 104 -0.68 12.45 -3.53
CA THR A 104 -1.33 13.77 -3.69
C THR A 104 -0.70 14.85 -2.80
N ASP A 105 0.10 14.45 -1.83
CA ASP A 105 0.84 15.33 -0.92
C ASP A 105 2.03 15.97 -1.65
N THR A 106 2.16 17.29 -1.52
CA THR A 106 3.25 18.05 -2.16
C THR A 106 4.55 18.07 -1.35
N ARG A 107 4.54 17.54 -0.13
CA ARG A 107 5.73 17.45 0.71
C ARG A 107 6.69 16.38 0.16
N ALA A 108 7.94 16.70 0.13
CA ALA A 108 9.00 15.83 -0.33
C ALA A 108 10.05 15.60 0.75
N LEU A 109 10.78 14.48 0.64
CA LEU A 109 11.87 14.15 1.56
C LEU A 109 13.15 14.88 1.22
N ASP A 110 13.36 15.24 -0.04
CA ASP A 110 14.58 15.88 -0.51
C ASP A 110 14.32 17.17 -1.31
N TYR A 111 15.43 17.83 -1.72
CA TYR A 111 15.39 19.10 -2.44
C TYR A 111 14.97 18.95 -3.91
N THR A 112 14.89 17.74 -4.43
CA THR A 112 14.43 17.49 -5.81
C THR A 112 12.91 17.41 -5.93
N GLY A 113 12.22 17.29 -4.81
CA GLY A 113 10.77 17.12 -4.75
C GLY A 113 10.34 15.66 -4.77
N ASP A 114 11.28 14.74 -4.63
CA ASP A 114 11.04 13.29 -4.68
C ASP A 114 11.14 12.62 -3.30
N ASP A 115 10.54 11.46 -3.19
CA ASP A 115 10.76 10.54 -2.09
C ASP A 115 12.11 9.81 -2.27
N ASN A 116 12.49 9.02 -1.28
CA ASN A 116 13.73 8.25 -1.33
C ASN A 116 13.85 7.45 -2.63
N LEU A 117 15.00 7.54 -3.29
CA LEU A 117 15.26 6.89 -4.59
C LEU A 117 15.06 5.36 -4.58
N MET A 118 15.27 4.70 -3.44
CA MET A 118 15.04 3.24 -3.33
C MET A 118 13.53 2.91 -3.44
N ILE A 119 12.68 3.75 -2.85
CA ILE A 119 11.23 3.64 -3.00
C ILE A 119 10.86 3.91 -4.47
N GLY A 120 11.34 5.01 -5.03
CA GLY A 120 11.11 5.37 -6.42
C GLY A 120 11.53 4.25 -7.39
N GLY A 121 12.68 3.63 -7.13
CA GLY A 121 13.18 2.51 -7.92
C GLY A 121 12.26 1.29 -7.88
N CYS A 122 11.77 0.90 -6.70
CA CYS A 122 10.81 -0.19 -6.56
C CYS A 122 9.49 0.08 -7.29
N LEU A 123 9.09 1.35 -7.41
CA LEU A 123 7.91 1.80 -8.14
C LEU A 123 8.18 2.03 -9.64
N ASN A 124 9.39 1.74 -10.11
CA ASN A 124 9.86 2.11 -11.46
C ASN A 124 9.61 3.60 -11.78
N PHE A 125 9.71 4.45 -10.76
CA PHE A 125 9.45 5.90 -10.79
C PHE A 125 8.05 6.28 -11.28
N LYS A 126 7.09 5.37 -11.21
CA LYS A 126 5.69 5.59 -11.59
C LYS A 126 4.88 5.99 -10.35
N ILE A 127 4.68 7.28 -10.18
CA ILE A 127 3.93 7.85 -9.05
C ILE A 127 2.82 8.76 -9.59
N ALA A 128 1.57 8.34 -9.42
CA ALA A 128 0.40 9.12 -9.78
C ALA A 128 0.16 10.24 -8.74
N LYS A 129 -0.10 11.45 -9.19
CA LYS A 129 -0.32 12.63 -8.35
C LYS A 129 -1.80 12.91 -8.08
N ASN A 130 -2.68 12.23 -8.78
CA ASN A 130 -4.13 12.34 -8.65
C ASN A 130 -4.82 11.07 -9.17
N LEU A 131 -6.13 10.95 -8.98
CA LEU A 131 -6.90 9.78 -9.42
C LEU A 131 -6.94 9.61 -10.95
N GLU A 132 -6.88 10.69 -11.72
CA GLU A 132 -6.89 10.63 -13.18
C GLU A 132 -5.59 10.00 -13.69
N GLU A 133 -4.45 10.43 -13.16
CA GLU A 133 -3.15 9.81 -13.46
C GLU A 133 -3.09 8.35 -13.02
N LEU A 134 -3.61 8.04 -11.83
CA LEU A 134 -3.68 6.67 -11.34
C LEU A 134 -4.51 5.79 -12.28
N GLU A 135 -5.69 6.27 -12.71
CA GLU A 135 -6.54 5.54 -13.64
C GLU A 135 -5.85 5.30 -14.99
N LYS A 136 -5.13 6.31 -15.50
CA LYS A 136 -4.34 6.17 -16.72
C LYS A 136 -3.26 5.11 -16.58
N MET A 137 -2.48 5.14 -15.50
CA MET A 137 -1.44 4.15 -15.24
C MET A 137 -2.01 2.73 -15.12
N LEU A 138 -3.17 2.58 -14.46
CA LEU A 138 -3.83 1.28 -14.32
C LEU A 138 -4.30 0.68 -15.66
N LYS A 139 -4.65 1.52 -16.66
CA LYS A 139 -5.03 1.08 -17.99
C LYS A 139 -3.84 0.67 -18.87
N GLU A 140 -2.62 1.06 -18.49
CA GLU A 140 -1.37 0.78 -19.20
C GLU A 140 -0.64 -0.48 -18.65
N ILE A 141 -1.13 -1.06 -17.56
CA ILE A 141 -0.56 -2.26 -16.91
C ILE A 141 -1.15 -3.54 -17.49
#